data_cfd87dc802a3d01f9889d3777ffffc2f
#
_entry.id   cfd87dc802a3d01f9889d3777ffffc2f
#
_cell.length_a   1.000
_cell.length_b   1.000
_cell.length_c   1.000
_cell.angle_alpha   90.00
_cell.angle_beta   90.00
_cell.angle_gamma   90.00
#
_symmetry.space_group_name_H-M   'P 1'
#
loop_
_entity.id
_entity.type
_entity.pdbx_description
1 polymer ?
#
loop_
_entity_poly.entity_id
_entity_poly.type
_entity_poly.pdbx_seq_one_letter_code
_entity_poly.pdbx_strand_id
1 'polypeptide(L)'
;MQTQKADIRTLILSVARDEFIRHGVKNTSIRTISRLSGVAVGNIYNYFKSKDDLLKHVLAPLLQIFEDYLMQNRSQTYLTTDLFEYDRHFDLMKGQIDALMKPYRDELRLLMTETAGTSLQNFLGIFTQRMRETGFQYIRIMKKKYPHINDDISPHFIQVLCSLWISVLKEIATGSDITESEIDKLIADYVKFGIGGWKRLLEI
;
A
#
# COMPACT_ATOMS: atom_id res chain seq x y z
N MET A 1 20.65 -28.82 4.33
CA MET A 1 20.81 -28.12 3.02
C MET A 1 19.69 -27.13 2.72
N GLN A 2 18.42 -27.45 2.96
CA GLN A 2 17.29 -26.51 2.68
C GLN A 2 17.28 -25.31 3.65
N THR A 3 17.55 -25.51 4.94
CA THR A 3 17.64 -24.47 5.97
C THR A 3 18.73 -23.43 5.63
N GLN A 4 19.92 -23.87 5.27
CA GLN A 4 21.05 -23.01 4.93
C GLN A 4 20.77 -22.12 3.68
N LYS A 5 19.99 -22.61 2.70
CA LYS A 5 19.55 -21.79 1.56
C LYS A 5 18.54 -20.73 1.95
N ALA A 6 17.64 -21.03 2.87
CA ALA A 6 16.67 -20.06 3.41
C ALA A 6 17.39 -18.96 4.20
N ASP A 7 18.39 -19.31 5.02
CA ASP A 7 19.18 -18.38 5.82
C ASP A 7 19.95 -17.39 4.93
N ILE A 8 20.61 -17.88 3.88
CA ILE A 8 21.34 -17.03 2.92
C ILE A 8 20.38 -16.08 2.17
N ARG A 9 19.21 -16.58 1.73
CA ARG A 9 18.20 -15.76 1.06
C ARG A 9 17.71 -14.63 1.97
N THR A 10 17.42 -14.95 3.23
CA THR A 10 16.96 -13.98 4.23
C THR A 10 18.03 -12.92 4.52
N LEU A 11 19.29 -13.33 4.64
CA LEU A 11 20.41 -12.44 4.83
C LEU A 11 20.56 -11.44 3.66
N ILE A 12 20.50 -11.92 2.41
CA ILE A 12 20.57 -11.06 1.22
C ILE A 12 19.42 -10.05 1.24
N LEU A 13 18.20 -10.48 1.54
CA LEU A 13 17.01 -9.62 1.61
C LEU A 13 17.14 -8.54 2.69
N SER A 14 17.61 -8.91 3.89
CA SER A 14 17.81 -7.96 4.99
C SER A 14 18.82 -6.89 4.61
N VAL A 15 20.00 -7.28 4.09
CA VAL A 15 21.03 -6.33 3.67
C VAL A 15 20.54 -5.45 2.52
N ALA A 16 19.84 -6.03 1.55
CA ALA A 16 19.30 -5.28 0.42
C ALA A 16 18.23 -4.27 0.87
N ARG A 17 17.35 -4.65 1.80
CA ARG A 17 16.35 -3.76 2.40
C ARG A 17 17.02 -2.55 3.04
N ASP A 18 18.00 -2.78 3.91
CA ASP A 18 18.71 -1.71 4.62
C ASP A 18 19.44 -0.76 3.65
N GLU A 19 20.07 -1.29 2.61
CA GLU A 19 20.76 -0.49 1.59
C GLU A 19 19.76 0.32 0.72
N PHE A 20 18.66 -0.27 0.31
CA PHE A 20 17.62 0.44 -0.45
C PHE A 20 17.00 1.57 0.37
N ILE A 21 16.74 1.34 1.65
CA ILE A 21 16.14 2.35 2.55
C ILE A 21 17.13 3.51 2.81
N ARG A 22 18.42 3.21 3.02
CA ARG A 22 19.43 4.22 3.35
C ARG A 22 19.89 5.03 2.15
N HIS A 23 20.06 4.39 1.00
CA HIS A 23 20.77 4.97 -0.16
C HIS A 23 19.87 5.10 -1.41
N GLY A 24 18.65 4.61 -1.36
CA GLY A 24 17.75 4.52 -2.50
C GLY A 24 18.09 3.38 -3.45
N VAL A 25 17.13 2.99 -4.27
CA VAL A 25 17.29 1.88 -5.23
C VAL A 25 18.35 2.21 -6.28
N LYS A 26 18.37 3.45 -6.78
CA LYS A 26 19.27 3.88 -7.84
C LYS A 26 20.75 3.76 -7.42
N ASN A 27 21.08 4.17 -6.20
CA ASN A 27 22.44 4.24 -5.69
C ASN A 27 22.93 2.91 -5.09
N THR A 28 22.05 1.93 -4.89
CA THR A 28 22.42 0.60 -4.38
C THR A 28 22.81 -0.33 -5.52
N SER A 29 23.89 -1.08 -5.37
CA SER A 29 24.36 -2.09 -6.34
C SER A 29 24.40 -3.49 -5.75
N ILE A 30 24.26 -4.53 -6.62
CA ILE A 30 24.44 -5.93 -6.20
C ILE A 30 25.85 -6.18 -5.62
N ARG A 31 26.88 -5.45 -6.08
CA ARG A 31 28.24 -5.54 -5.51
C ARG A 31 28.29 -5.00 -4.09
N THR A 32 27.60 -3.91 -3.79
CA THR A 32 27.49 -3.36 -2.42
C THR A 32 26.80 -4.37 -1.50
N ILE A 33 25.69 -4.95 -1.95
CA ILE A 33 24.95 -5.97 -1.21
C ILE A 33 25.81 -7.22 -0.97
N SER A 34 26.56 -7.67 -2.00
CA SER A 34 27.50 -8.78 -1.88
C SER A 34 28.57 -8.55 -0.83
N ARG A 35 29.19 -7.37 -0.84
CA ARG A 35 30.22 -6.98 0.13
C ARG A 35 29.67 -6.96 1.55
N LEU A 36 28.49 -6.42 1.75
CA LEU A 36 27.88 -6.27 3.08
C LEU A 36 27.29 -7.57 3.63
N SER A 37 26.74 -8.42 2.77
CA SER A 37 26.18 -9.72 3.16
C SER A 37 27.24 -10.82 3.28
N GLY A 38 28.45 -10.60 2.75
CA GLY A 38 29.46 -11.67 2.62
C GLY A 38 29.12 -12.73 1.58
N VAL A 39 28.03 -12.56 0.82
CA VAL A 39 27.58 -13.51 -0.20
C VAL A 39 28.12 -13.13 -1.56
N ALA A 40 28.84 -14.03 -2.22
CA ALA A 40 29.42 -13.76 -3.55
C ALA A 40 28.34 -13.33 -4.59
N VAL A 41 28.65 -12.38 -5.46
CA VAL A 41 27.74 -11.82 -6.48
C VAL A 41 27.06 -12.93 -7.31
N GLY A 42 27.84 -13.94 -7.76
CA GLY A 42 27.29 -15.09 -8.51
C GLY A 42 26.28 -15.88 -7.70
N ASN A 43 26.48 -16.00 -6.38
CA ASN A 43 25.54 -16.70 -5.50
C ASN A 43 24.27 -15.86 -5.25
N ILE A 44 24.35 -14.53 -5.19
CA ILE A 44 23.16 -13.66 -5.13
C ILE A 44 22.28 -13.89 -6.37
N TYR A 45 22.86 -13.99 -7.56
CA TYR A 45 22.11 -14.24 -8.80
C TYR A 45 21.47 -15.63 -8.89
N ASN A 46 21.88 -16.59 -8.03
CA ASN A 46 21.18 -17.88 -7.89
C ASN A 46 19.83 -17.73 -7.16
N TYR A 47 19.65 -16.67 -6.35
CA TYR A 47 18.42 -16.39 -5.61
C TYR A 47 17.55 -15.33 -6.26
N PHE A 48 18.15 -14.32 -6.90
CA PHE A 48 17.46 -13.15 -7.45
C PHE A 48 18.01 -12.83 -8.83
N LYS A 49 17.13 -12.80 -9.84
CA LYS A 49 17.52 -12.63 -11.26
C LYS A 49 18.15 -11.27 -11.56
N SER A 50 17.82 -10.25 -10.76
CA SER A 50 18.30 -8.87 -10.97
C SER A 50 18.13 -8.06 -9.67
N LYS A 51 18.67 -6.82 -9.65
CA LYS A 51 18.40 -5.84 -8.58
C LYS A 51 16.91 -5.51 -8.49
N ASP A 52 16.21 -5.43 -9.61
CA ASP A 52 14.77 -5.20 -9.67
C ASP A 52 13.97 -6.38 -9.08
N ASP A 53 14.38 -7.61 -9.35
CA ASP A 53 13.78 -8.81 -8.76
C ASP A 53 14.02 -8.84 -7.24
N LEU A 54 15.21 -8.48 -6.79
CA LEU A 54 15.54 -8.35 -5.37
C LEU A 54 14.68 -7.26 -4.69
N LEU A 55 14.48 -6.10 -5.33
CA LEU A 55 13.60 -5.04 -4.84
C LEU A 55 12.16 -5.55 -4.67
N LYS A 56 11.62 -6.28 -5.67
CA LYS A 56 10.28 -6.89 -5.57
C LYS A 56 10.16 -7.80 -4.35
N HIS A 57 11.18 -8.60 -4.08
CA HIS A 57 11.17 -9.51 -2.92
C HIS A 57 11.30 -8.75 -1.59
N VAL A 58 12.05 -7.66 -1.54
CA VAL A 58 12.11 -6.78 -0.37
C VAL A 58 10.75 -6.15 -0.09
N LEU A 59 10.05 -5.69 -1.12
CA LEU A 59 8.75 -5.04 -1.00
C LEU A 59 7.57 -6.02 -0.99
N ALA A 60 7.78 -7.33 -1.21
CA ALA A 60 6.70 -8.32 -1.32
C ALA A 60 5.70 -8.32 -0.15
N PRO A 61 6.11 -8.22 1.14
CA PRO A 61 5.15 -8.17 2.23
C PRO A 61 4.24 -6.93 2.16
N LEU A 62 4.80 -5.76 1.83
CA LEU A 62 4.03 -4.54 1.63
C LEU A 62 3.09 -4.64 0.43
N LEU A 63 3.56 -5.16 -0.71
CA LEU A 63 2.75 -5.35 -1.91
C LEU A 63 1.57 -6.30 -1.63
N GLN A 64 1.75 -7.32 -0.80
CA GLN A 64 0.68 -8.22 -0.38
C GLN A 64 -0.41 -7.48 0.40
N ILE A 65 -0.05 -6.56 1.29
CA ILE A 65 -1.03 -5.75 2.04
C ILE A 65 -1.89 -4.90 1.09
N PHE A 66 -1.31 -4.32 0.03
CA PHE A 66 -2.05 -3.61 -1.01
C PHE A 66 -3.03 -4.54 -1.77
N GLU A 67 -2.62 -5.78 -2.05
CA GLU A 67 -3.52 -6.77 -2.67
C GLU A 67 -4.65 -7.17 -1.72
N ASP A 68 -4.35 -7.41 -0.46
CA ASP A 68 -5.34 -7.78 0.56
C ASP A 68 -6.37 -6.66 0.76
N TYR A 69 -5.94 -5.40 0.73
CA TYR A 69 -6.84 -4.24 0.76
C TYR A 69 -7.89 -4.29 -0.37
N LEU A 70 -7.47 -4.59 -1.60
CA LEU A 70 -8.40 -4.69 -2.74
C LEU A 70 -9.36 -5.89 -2.60
N MET A 71 -8.93 -6.97 -1.96
CA MET A 71 -9.76 -8.16 -1.75
C MET A 71 -10.78 -7.96 -0.63
N GLN A 72 -10.43 -7.25 0.44
CA GLN A 72 -11.33 -6.99 1.58
C GLN A 72 -12.63 -6.32 1.15
N ASN A 73 -12.58 -5.35 0.23
CA ASN A 73 -13.76 -4.64 -0.27
C ASN A 73 -14.78 -5.54 -0.99
N ARG A 74 -14.45 -6.80 -1.26
CA ARG A 74 -15.37 -7.82 -1.82
C ARG A 74 -16.00 -8.69 -0.76
N SER A 75 -15.57 -8.60 0.49
CA SER A 75 -16.12 -9.40 1.60
C SER A 75 -17.53 -8.94 1.96
N GLN A 76 -18.39 -9.90 2.32
CA GLN A 76 -19.75 -9.63 2.82
C GLN A 76 -19.79 -8.69 4.03
N THR A 77 -18.72 -8.71 4.84
CA THR A 77 -18.57 -7.84 6.03
C THR A 77 -18.54 -6.36 5.67
N TYR A 78 -18.10 -6.02 4.45
CA TYR A 78 -18.01 -4.63 3.97
C TYR A 78 -19.24 -4.19 3.18
N LEU A 79 -20.18 -5.09 2.86
CA LEU A 79 -21.38 -4.79 2.10
C LEU A 79 -22.54 -4.36 3.02
N THR A 80 -22.34 -3.28 3.76
CA THR A 80 -23.31 -2.70 4.70
C THR A 80 -23.21 -1.18 4.73
N THR A 81 -24.35 -0.52 4.97
CA THR A 81 -24.40 0.94 5.19
C THR A 81 -23.73 1.38 6.49
N ASP A 82 -23.56 0.48 7.47
CA ASP A 82 -22.87 0.77 8.73
C ASP A 82 -21.39 1.15 8.55
N LEU A 83 -20.80 0.83 7.37
CA LEU A 83 -19.44 1.30 7.04
C LEU A 83 -19.34 2.81 6.93
N PHE A 84 -20.46 3.49 6.72
CA PHE A 84 -20.51 4.95 6.68
C PHE A 84 -20.77 5.58 8.06
N GLU A 85 -20.81 4.78 9.14
CA GLU A 85 -20.74 5.30 10.49
C GLU A 85 -19.30 5.63 10.87
N TYR A 86 -19.11 6.78 11.56
CA TYR A 86 -17.77 7.36 11.79
C TYR A 86 -16.84 6.39 12.53
N ASP A 87 -17.27 5.87 13.68
CA ASP A 87 -16.39 5.04 14.52
C ASP A 87 -15.92 3.79 13.78
N ARG A 88 -16.85 3.10 13.09
CA ARG A 88 -16.52 1.90 12.32
C ARG A 88 -15.59 2.18 11.16
N HIS A 89 -15.81 3.26 10.43
CA HIS A 89 -14.94 3.64 9.32
C HIS A 89 -13.57 4.09 9.82
N PHE A 90 -13.52 4.84 10.92
CA PHE A 90 -12.26 5.27 11.53
C PHE A 90 -11.44 4.07 11.99
N ASP A 91 -12.02 3.11 12.70
CA ASP A 91 -11.34 1.91 13.17
C ASP A 91 -10.76 1.08 12.02
N LEU A 92 -11.53 0.95 10.92
CA LEU A 92 -11.06 0.26 9.71
C LEU A 92 -9.86 0.97 9.08
N MET A 93 -9.96 2.27 8.88
CA MET A 93 -8.89 3.08 8.27
C MET A 93 -7.65 3.11 9.16
N LYS A 94 -7.85 3.29 10.46
CA LYS A 94 -6.76 3.26 11.45
C LYS A 94 -6.06 1.91 11.45
N GLY A 95 -6.81 0.80 11.47
CA GLY A 95 -6.25 -0.55 11.40
C GLY A 95 -5.44 -0.80 10.13
N GLN A 96 -5.91 -0.32 8.99
CA GLN A 96 -5.18 -0.42 7.72
C GLN A 96 -3.88 0.39 7.75
N ILE A 97 -3.90 1.62 8.27
CA ILE A 97 -2.70 2.45 8.41
C ILE A 97 -1.71 1.83 9.39
N ASP A 98 -2.18 1.35 10.53
CA ASP A 98 -1.31 0.68 11.51
C ASP A 98 -0.65 -0.57 10.91
N ALA A 99 -1.36 -1.34 10.09
CA ALA A 99 -0.82 -2.50 9.41
C ALA A 99 0.26 -2.14 8.34
N LEU A 100 0.12 -0.99 7.68
CA LEU A 100 1.08 -0.50 6.69
C LEU A 100 2.25 0.25 7.33
N MET A 101 1.97 1.10 8.31
CA MET A 101 2.93 2.09 8.78
C MET A 101 3.89 1.52 9.81
N LYS A 102 3.38 0.80 10.81
CA LYS A 102 4.23 0.30 11.89
C LYS A 102 5.35 -0.63 11.39
N PRO A 103 5.04 -1.68 10.59
CA PRO A 103 6.09 -2.60 10.11
C PRO A 103 6.78 -2.17 8.80
N TYR A 104 6.16 -1.32 7.96
CA TYR A 104 6.59 -1.10 6.57
C TYR A 104 6.68 0.37 6.15
N ARG A 105 6.80 1.31 7.09
CA ARG A 105 6.86 2.73 6.77
C ARG A 105 7.99 3.07 5.79
N ASP A 106 9.18 2.52 6.03
CA ASP A 106 10.34 2.77 5.18
C ASP A 106 10.17 2.15 3.80
N GLU A 107 9.60 0.93 3.71
CA GLU A 107 9.27 0.29 2.45
C GLU A 107 8.18 1.04 1.70
N LEU A 108 7.19 1.58 2.41
CA LEU A 108 6.14 2.40 1.81
C LEU A 108 6.74 3.69 1.24
N ARG A 109 7.62 4.36 1.97
CA ARG A 109 8.38 5.52 1.47
C ARG A 109 9.19 5.15 0.24
N LEU A 110 9.94 4.04 0.29
CA LEU A 110 10.72 3.53 -0.83
C LEU A 110 9.86 3.28 -2.06
N LEU A 111 8.70 2.60 -1.90
CA LEU A 111 7.75 2.33 -2.98
C LEU A 111 7.22 3.62 -3.60
N MET A 112 6.96 4.64 -2.80
CA MET A 112 6.35 5.89 -3.26
C MET A 112 7.35 6.86 -3.91
N THR A 113 8.65 6.79 -3.56
CA THR A 113 9.63 7.81 -3.97
C THR A 113 10.79 7.28 -4.81
N GLU A 114 11.14 5.99 -4.72
CA GLU A 114 12.42 5.46 -5.20
C GLU A 114 12.28 4.38 -6.30
N THR A 115 11.08 4.14 -6.80
CA THR A 115 10.83 3.06 -7.78
C THR A 115 10.98 3.48 -9.25
N ALA A 116 11.35 4.73 -9.53
CA ALA A 116 11.59 5.21 -10.90
C ALA A 116 12.66 4.36 -11.61
N GLY A 117 12.38 3.91 -12.84
CA GLY A 117 13.26 3.05 -13.63
C GLY A 117 13.25 1.56 -13.21
N THR A 118 12.37 1.16 -12.30
CA THR A 118 12.14 -0.23 -11.92
C THR A 118 10.81 -0.74 -12.48
N SER A 119 10.57 -2.05 -12.39
CA SER A 119 9.26 -2.63 -12.76
C SER A 119 8.11 -2.18 -11.86
N LEU A 120 8.40 -1.57 -10.70
CA LEU A 120 7.41 -1.05 -9.76
C LEU A 120 7.09 0.44 -9.98
N GLN A 121 7.72 1.11 -10.94
CA GLN A 121 7.54 2.56 -11.17
C GLN A 121 6.07 2.98 -11.37
N ASN A 122 5.24 2.11 -11.96
CA ASN A 122 3.82 2.37 -12.24
C ASN A 122 2.88 1.70 -11.22
N PHE A 123 3.42 1.09 -10.14
CA PHE A 123 2.63 0.32 -9.20
C PHE A 123 1.47 1.11 -8.61
N LEU A 124 1.71 2.34 -8.12
CA LEU A 124 0.67 3.16 -7.49
C LEU A 124 -0.41 3.57 -8.50
N GLY A 125 -0.05 3.85 -9.75
CA GLY A 125 -1.02 4.15 -10.81
C GLY A 125 -1.92 2.95 -11.12
N ILE A 126 -1.34 1.77 -11.25
CA ILE A 126 -2.07 0.51 -11.46
C ILE A 126 -2.96 0.21 -10.24
N PHE A 127 -2.44 0.37 -9.04
CA PHE A 127 -3.19 0.15 -7.80
C PHE A 127 -4.39 1.10 -7.69
N THR A 128 -4.21 2.40 -7.97
CA THR A 128 -5.29 3.40 -7.97
C THR A 128 -6.38 3.07 -8.98
N GLN A 129 -6.00 2.60 -10.18
CA GLN A 129 -6.96 2.13 -11.18
C GLN A 129 -7.77 0.93 -10.66
N ARG A 130 -7.11 -0.06 -10.06
CA ARG A 130 -7.78 -1.23 -9.47
C ARG A 130 -8.70 -0.85 -8.31
N MET A 131 -8.29 0.10 -7.46
CA MET A 131 -9.15 0.67 -6.41
C MET A 131 -10.43 1.26 -6.99
N ARG A 132 -10.33 2.05 -8.05
CA ARG A 132 -11.49 2.60 -8.76
C ARG A 132 -12.42 1.51 -9.26
N GLU A 133 -11.90 0.50 -9.94
CA GLU A 133 -12.67 -0.63 -10.46
C GLU A 133 -13.39 -1.40 -9.34
N THR A 134 -12.67 -1.67 -8.24
CA THR A 134 -13.22 -2.33 -7.05
C THR A 134 -14.31 -1.47 -6.38
N GLY A 135 -14.11 -0.14 -6.29
CA GLY A 135 -15.09 0.81 -5.77
C GLY A 135 -16.39 0.82 -6.58
N PHE A 136 -16.29 0.82 -7.91
CA PHE A 136 -17.49 0.70 -8.76
C PHE A 136 -18.22 -0.62 -8.57
N GLN A 137 -17.50 -1.72 -8.50
CA GLN A 137 -18.12 -3.03 -8.23
C GLN A 137 -18.82 -3.02 -6.88
N TYR A 138 -18.22 -2.44 -5.86
CA TYR A 138 -18.80 -2.28 -4.54
C TYR A 138 -20.11 -1.48 -4.59
N ILE A 139 -20.13 -0.31 -5.21
CA ILE A 139 -21.33 0.53 -5.34
C ILE A 139 -22.46 -0.22 -6.06
N ARG A 140 -22.16 -0.94 -7.15
CA ARG A 140 -23.15 -1.75 -7.88
C ARG A 140 -23.74 -2.89 -7.03
N ILE A 141 -22.92 -3.54 -6.19
CA ILE A 141 -23.40 -4.58 -5.28
C ILE A 141 -24.27 -3.96 -4.19
N MET A 142 -23.84 -2.82 -3.63
CA MET A 142 -24.60 -2.07 -2.64
C MET A 142 -25.96 -1.61 -3.20
N LYS A 143 -26.02 -1.11 -4.43
CA LYS A 143 -27.29 -0.76 -5.12
C LYS A 143 -28.24 -1.93 -5.23
N LYS A 144 -27.74 -3.13 -5.52
CA LYS A 144 -28.58 -4.34 -5.58
C LYS A 144 -29.14 -4.70 -4.20
N LYS A 145 -28.36 -4.54 -3.15
CA LYS A 145 -28.76 -4.84 -1.76
C LYS A 145 -29.63 -3.75 -1.15
N TYR A 146 -29.37 -2.49 -1.50
CA TYR A 146 -30.04 -1.29 -1.00
C TYR A 146 -30.51 -0.43 -2.20
N PRO A 147 -31.71 -0.70 -2.78
CA PRO A 147 -32.17 -0.06 -4.02
C PRO A 147 -32.28 1.48 -3.98
N HIS A 148 -32.37 2.08 -2.80
CA HIS A 148 -32.42 3.54 -2.61
C HIS A 148 -31.06 4.24 -2.80
N ILE A 149 -29.93 3.52 -2.71
CA ILE A 149 -28.59 4.11 -2.85
C ILE A 149 -28.42 4.69 -4.27
N ASN A 150 -27.88 5.90 -4.35
CA ASN A 150 -27.47 6.48 -5.63
C ASN A 150 -26.18 5.80 -6.13
N ASP A 151 -26.18 5.28 -7.35
CA ASP A 151 -25.02 4.69 -8.02
C ASP A 151 -24.56 5.50 -9.26
N ASP A 152 -25.22 6.61 -9.57
CA ASP A 152 -24.83 7.53 -10.65
C ASP A 152 -23.75 8.49 -10.16
N ILE A 153 -22.54 7.97 -9.99
CA ILE A 153 -21.37 8.73 -9.55
C ILE A 153 -20.31 8.75 -10.66
N SER A 154 -19.78 9.95 -10.95
CA SER A 154 -18.76 10.14 -11.99
C SER A 154 -17.55 9.20 -11.79
N PRO A 155 -17.16 8.40 -12.81
CA PRO A 155 -15.95 7.59 -12.77
C PRO A 155 -14.68 8.40 -12.52
N HIS A 156 -14.62 9.61 -13.06
CA HIS A 156 -13.49 10.51 -12.86
C HIS A 156 -13.41 11.01 -11.42
N PHE A 157 -14.57 11.22 -10.77
CA PHE A 157 -14.60 11.62 -9.36
C PHE A 157 -14.13 10.48 -8.44
N ILE A 158 -14.57 9.24 -8.69
CA ILE A 158 -14.04 8.09 -7.95
C ILE A 158 -12.52 7.95 -8.10
N GLN A 159 -11.98 8.19 -9.31
CA GLN A 159 -10.53 8.20 -9.55
C GLN A 159 -9.83 9.27 -8.69
N VAL A 160 -10.40 10.46 -8.57
CA VAL A 160 -9.86 11.54 -7.72
C VAL A 160 -9.86 11.13 -6.25
N LEU A 161 -10.94 10.51 -5.76
CA LEU A 161 -11.02 10.03 -4.37
C LEU A 161 -9.98 8.92 -4.08
N CYS A 162 -9.78 7.99 -5.02
CA CYS A 162 -8.72 6.98 -4.90
C CYS A 162 -7.32 7.63 -4.85
N SER A 163 -7.08 8.66 -5.67
CA SER A 163 -5.81 9.39 -5.67
C SER A 163 -5.60 10.19 -4.38
N LEU A 164 -6.69 10.74 -3.80
CA LEU A 164 -6.64 11.42 -2.51
C LEU A 164 -6.16 10.46 -1.40
N TRP A 165 -6.67 9.22 -1.37
CA TRP A 165 -6.21 8.21 -0.42
C TRP A 165 -4.70 7.92 -0.56
N ILE A 166 -4.21 7.74 -1.78
CA ILE A 166 -2.77 7.57 -2.02
C ILE A 166 -1.97 8.78 -1.55
N SER A 167 -2.51 10.00 -1.69
CA SER A 167 -1.86 11.22 -1.21
C SER A 167 -1.78 11.25 0.32
N VAL A 168 -2.81 10.79 1.03
CA VAL A 168 -2.78 10.64 2.50
C VAL A 168 -1.71 9.64 2.92
N LEU A 169 -1.65 8.46 2.28
CA LEU A 169 -0.60 7.47 2.56
C LEU A 169 0.80 8.02 2.30
N LYS A 170 0.97 8.80 1.23
CA LYS A 170 2.25 9.42 0.89
C LYS A 170 2.67 10.42 1.96
N GLU A 171 1.77 11.30 2.39
CA GLU A 171 2.03 12.28 3.44
C GLU A 171 2.53 11.60 4.72
N ILE A 172 1.84 10.54 5.15
CA ILE A 172 2.23 9.77 6.32
C ILE A 172 3.60 9.10 6.13
N ALA A 173 3.86 8.49 4.96
CA ALA A 173 5.09 7.74 4.70
C ALA A 173 6.33 8.64 4.57
N THR A 174 6.17 9.85 4.00
CA THR A 174 7.28 10.75 3.66
C THR A 174 7.46 11.90 4.63
N GLY A 175 6.47 12.20 5.48
CA GLY A 175 6.57 13.25 6.50
C GLY A 175 7.63 12.88 7.54
N SER A 176 8.77 13.61 7.54
CA SER A 176 9.90 13.32 8.44
C SER A 176 9.57 13.57 9.91
N ASP A 177 8.67 14.51 10.16
CA ASP A 177 8.40 15.04 11.50
C ASP A 177 6.96 14.77 11.97
N ILE A 178 6.18 13.99 11.22
CA ILE A 178 4.81 13.67 11.57
C ILE A 178 4.77 12.67 12.73
N THR A 179 4.18 13.09 13.85
CA THR A 179 3.99 12.28 15.05
C THR A 179 2.81 11.30 14.91
N GLU A 180 2.75 10.28 15.76
CA GLU A 180 1.58 9.37 15.80
C GLU A 180 0.26 10.11 16.04
N SER A 181 0.25 11.11 16.92
CA SER A 181 -0.93 11.95 17.21
C SER A 181 -1.39 12.74 15.99
N GLU A 182 -0.45 13.26 15.18
CA GLU A 182 -0.77 13.96 13.94
C GLU A 182 -1.27 13.02 12.84
N ILE A 183 -0.74 11.80 12.78
CA ILE A 183 -1.26 10.74 11.91
C ILE A 183 -2.71 10.42 12.30
N ASP A 184 -2.99 10.20 13.58
CA ASP A 184 -4.34 9.92 14.07
C ASP A 184 -5.31 11.06 13.75
N LYS A 185 -4.86 12.30 13.92
CA LYS A 185 -5.66 13.49 13.57
C LYS A 185 -5.90 13.57 12.06
N LEU A 186 -4.89 13.35 11.23
CA LEU A 186 -5.03 13.33 9.77
C LEU A 186 -6.03 12.27 9.32
N ILE A 187 -5.97 11.06 9.89
CA ILE A 187 -6.94 9.99 9.62
C ILE A 187 -8.34 10.40 10.05
N ALA A 188 -8.49 10.97 11.25
CA ALA A 188 -9.79 11.43 11.76
C ALA A 188 -10.42 12.49 10.87
N ASP A 189 -9.65 13.48 10.43
CA ASP A 189 -10.12 14.53 9.53
C ASP A 189 -10.47 13.98 8.14
N TYR A 190 -9.63 13.08 7.59
CA TYR A 190 -9.91 12.38 6.33
C TYR A 190 -11.19 11.55 6.40
N VAL A 191 -11.39 10.79 7.47
CA VAL A 191 -12.59 9.96 7.68
C VAL A 191 -13.85 10.84 7.80
N LYS A 192 -13.81 11.91 8.61
CA LYS A 192 -14.93 12.87 8.73
C LYS A 192 -15.34 13.45 7.38
N PHE A 193 -14.36 13.93 6.62
CA PHE A 193 -14.57 14.46 5.28
C PHE A 193 -15.15 13.40 4.34
N GLY A 194 -14.54 12.21 4.32
CA GLY A 194 -14.94 11.12 3.43
C GLY A 194 -16.36 10.61 3.73
N ILE A 195 -16.69 10.35 4.99
CA ILE A 195 -18.04 9.85 5.37
C ILE A 195 -19.12 10.86 5.01
N GLY A 196 -18.91 12.14 5.35
CA GLY A 196 -19.88 13.19 5.01
C GLY A 196 -20.11 13.28 3.51
N GLY A 197 -19.05 13.23 2.72
CA GLY A 197 -19.11 13.21 1.26
C GLY A 197 -19.79 11.95 0.72
N TRP A 198 -19.42 10.77 1.20
CA TRP A 198 -19.99 9.50 0.75
C TRP A 198 -21.48 9.36 1.09
N LYS A 199 -21.89 9.70 2.32
CA LYS A 199 -23.32 9.69 2.70
C LYS A 199 -24.13 10.57 1.74
N ARG A 200 -23.62 11.76 1.41
CA ARG A 200 -24.31 12.68 0.49
C ARG A 200 -24.35 12.18 -0.94
N LEU A 201 -23.26 11.58 -1.43
CA LEU A 201 -23.18 11.02 -2.78
C LEU A 201 -24.07 9.80 -2.98
N LEU A 202 -24.11 8.92 -1.97
CA LEU A 202 -24.87 7.67 -1.99
C LEU A 202 -26.33 7.86 -1.56
N GLU A 203 -26.70 9.04 -1.04
CA GLU A 203 -28.05 9.37 -0.53
C GLU A 203 -28.47 8.45 0.63
N ILE A 204 -27.56 8.21 1.59
CA ILE A 204 -27.79 7.38 2.79
C ILE A 204 -27.61 8.18 4.09
#